data_40376f31aeb7852bd9672e4baae08ec7
#
_entry.id   40376f31aeb7852bd9672e4baae08ec7
#
_cell.length_a   1.000
_cell.length_b   1.000
_cell.length_c   1.000
_cell.angle_alpha   90.00
_cell.angle_beta   90.00
_cell.angle_gamma   90.00
#
_symmetry.space_group_name_H-M   'P 1'
#
loop_
_entity.id
_entity.type
_entity.pdbx_description
1 polymer ?
#
loop_
_entity_poly.entity_id
_entity_poly.type
_entity_poly.pdbx_seq_one_letter_code
_entity_poly.pdbx_strand_id
1 'polypeptide(L)' 'MKVISEFIKQNRKALGLTQEEFAMRAGLGLRFVRELEQGKKTLRLDKVNQALAVCGAQVSVGRLNIDE' A
#
# COMPACT_ATOMS: atom_id res chain seq x y z
N MET A 1 -7.46 7.32 3.08
CA MET A 1 -6.17 6.63 2.97
C MET A 1 -5.10 7.40 2.24
N LYS A 2 -5.16 8.70 2.30
CA LYS A 2 -4.24 9.50 1.53
C LYS A 2 -2.78 9.30 1.94
N VAL A 3 -2.52 9.19 3.23
CA VAL A 3 -1.15 8.98 3.71
C VAL A 3 -0.60 7.66 3.22
N ILE A 4 -1.42 6.61 3.29
CA ILE A 4 -0.99 5.29 2.84
C ILE A 4 -0.80 5.29 1.33
N SER A 5 -1.69 5.97 0.60
CA SER A 5 -1.59 6.05 -0.85
C SER A 5 -0.29 6.68 -1.29
N GLU A 6 0.09 7.76 -0.65
CA GLU A 6 1.34 8.43 -0.99
C GLU A 6 2.55 7.64 -0.57
N PHE A 7 2.48 6.98 0.59
CA PHE A 7 3.57 6.14 1.06
C PHE A 7 3.84 5.02 0.05
N ILE A 8 2.78 4.35 -0.40
CA ILE A 8 2.93 3.26 -1.36
C ILE A 8 3.46 3.77 -2.69
N LYS A 9 2.92 4.88 -3.16
CA LYS A 9 3.35 5.44 -4.43
C LYS A 9 4.83 5.81 -4.41
N GLN A 10 5.27 6.46 -3.36
CA GLN A 10 6.66 6.87 -3.25
C GLN A 10 7.60 5.69 -3.12
N ASN A 11 7.20 4.70 -2.32
CA ASN A 11 8.02 3.50 -2.18
C ASN A 11 8.09 2.71 -3.46
N ARG A 12 6.96 2.62 -4.18
CA ARG A 12 6.95 1.95 -5.47
C ARG A 12 7.96 2.59 -6.42
N LYS A 13 7.94 3.92 -6.48
CA LYS A 13 8.86 4.64 -7.34
C LYS A 13 10.30 4.49 -6.91
N ALA A 14 10.54 4.49 -5.61
CA ALA A 14 11.88 4.30 -5.07
C ALA A 14 12.43 2.92 -5.42
N LEU A 15 11.55 1.92 -5.51
CA LEU A 15 11.94 0.58 -5.90
C LEU A 15 12.08 0.44 -7.42
N GLY A 16 11.74 1.47 -8.17
CA GLY A 16 11.83 1.43 -9.62
C GLY A 16 10.76 0.58 -10.29
N LEU A 17 9.61 0.43 -9.64
CA LEU A 17 8.57 -0.45 -10.15
C LEU A 17 7.45 0.34 -10.81
N THR A 18 6.89 -0.21 -11.90
CA THR A 18 5.64 0.30 -12.44
C THR A 18 4.50 -0.18 -11.55
N GLN A 19 3.32 0.37 -11.77
CA GLN A 19 2.15 -0.10 -11.02
C GLN A 19 1.88 -1.57 -11.29
N GLU A 20 2.06 -2.01 -12.54
CA GLU A 20 1.88 -3.42 -12.87
C GLU A 20 2.87 -4.31 -12.15
N GLU A 21 4.13 -3.91 -12.13
CA GLU A 21 5.15 -4.70 -11.46
C GLU A 21 4.90 -4.76 -9.97
N PHE A 22 4.47 -3.66 -9.40
CA PHE A 22 4.15 -3.62 -7.97
C PHE A 22 2.97 -4.53 -7.66
N ALA A 23 1.94 -4.49 -8.50
CA ALA A 23 0.77 -5.34 -8.31
C ALA A 23 1.16 -6.81 -8.35
N MET A 24 2.03 -7.19 -9.28
CA MET A 24 2.48 -8.56 -9.36
C MET A 24 3.23 -8.99 -8.10
N ARG A 25 4.09 -8.14 -7.59
CA ARG A 25 4.84 -8.47 -6.38
C ARG A 25 3.93 -8.58 -5.16
N ALA A 26 2.92 -7.76 -5.10
CA ALA A 26 2.00 -7.76 -3.97
C ALA A 26 0.95 -8.86 -4.07
N GLY A 27 0.82 -9.48 -5.22
CA GLY A 27 -0.26 -10.45 -5.43
C GLY A 27 -1.60 -9.77 -5.56
N LEU A 28 -1.63 -8.57 -6.13
CA LEU A 28 -2.84 -7.76 -6.26
C LEU A 28 -3.12 -7.45 -7.71
N GLY A 29 -4.37 -7.09 -8.00
CA GLY A 29 -4.72 -6.64 -9.34
C GLY A 29 -4.24 -5.22 -9.58
N LEU A 30 -3.95 -4.91 -10.84
CA LEU A 30 -3.52 -3.58 -11.22
C LEU A 30 -4.56 -2.53 -10.86
N ARG A 31 -5.83 -2.86 -11.06
CA ARG A 31 -6.89 -1.91 -10.74
C ARG A 31 -6.89 -1.55 -9.27
N PHE A 32 -6.66 -2.54 -8.40
CA PHE A 32 -6.61 -2.27 -6.98
C PHE A 32 -5.46 -1.33 -6.65
N VAL A 33 -4.30 -1.56 -7.23
CA VAL A 33 -3.12 -0.72 -6.98
C VAL A 33 -3.39 0.72 -7.45
N ARG A 34 -4.03 0.87 -8.60
CA ARG A 34 -4.39 2.19 -9.08
C ARG A 34 -5.33 2.92 -8.13
N GLU A 35 -6.36 2.22 -7.65
CA GLU A 35 -7.32 2.81 -6.73
C GLU A 35 -6.66 3.16 -5.41
N LEU A 36 -5.76 2.30 -4.95
CA LEU A 36 -5.03 2.55 -3.72
C LEU A 36 -4.18 3.82 -3.84
N GLU A 37 -3.47 3.97 -4.93
CA GLU A 37 -2.60 5.13 -5.11
C GLU A 37 -3.40 6.40 -5.37
N GLN A 38 -4.63 6.28 -5.83
CA GLN A 38 -5.51 7.43 -6.01
C GLN A 38 -6.15 7.88 -4.71
N GLY A 39 -5.99 7.11 -3.65
CA GLY A 39 -6.53 7.49 -2.35
C GLY A 39 -7.98 7.11 -2.13
N LYS A 40 -8.45 6.05 -2.79
CA LYS A 40 -9.80 5.60 -2.59
C LYS A 40 -10.05 5.29 -1.13
N LYS A 41 -11.20 5.71 -0.61
CA LYS A 41 -11.48 5.63 0.81
C LYS A 41 -11.87 4.26 1.31
N THR A 42 -12.58 3.49 0.48
CA THR A 42 -13.07 2.20 0.94
C THR A 42 -12.31 1.09 0.23
N LEU A 43 -11.29 0.60 0.87
CA LEU A 43 -10.48 -0.50 0.35
C LEU A 43 -10.35 -1.56 1.44
N ARG A 44 -10.17 -2.79 1.00
CA ARG A 44 -10.00 -3.88 1.95
C ARG A 44 -8.64 -3.77 2.62
N LEU A 45 -8.65 -3.80 3.95
CA LEU A 45 -7.44 -3.64 4.73
C LEU A 45 -6.44 -4.76 4.50
N ASP A 46 -6.92 -6.00 4.33
CA ASP A 46 -6.03 -7.11 4.08
C ASP A 46 -5.25 -6.93 2.78
N LYS A 47 -5.90 -6.37 1.75
CA LYS A 47 -5.22 -6.11 0.49
C LYS A 47 -4.29 -4.92 0.58
N VAL A 48 -4.68 -3.92 1.37
CA VAL A 48 -3.79 -2.78 1.62
C VAL A 48 -2.51 -3.28 2.30
N ASN A 49 -2.65 -4.19 3.25
CA ASN A 49 -1.48 -4.75 3.92
C ASN A 49 -0.62 -5.60 2.99
N GLN A 50 -1.22 -6.25 1.99
CA GLN A 50 -0.42 -6.95 0.98
C GLN A 50 0.46 -5.96 0.21
N ALA A 51 -0.10 -4.80 -0.12
CA ALA A 51 0.68 -3.77 -0.81
C ALA A 51 1.78 -3.24 0.09
N LEU A 52 1.46 -2.98 1.36
CA LEU A 52 2.43 -2.45 2.30
C LEU A 52 3.56 -3.45 2.57
N ALA A 53 3.26 -4.74 2.49
CA ALA A 53 4.28 -5.75 2.72
C ALA A 53 5.42 -5.66 1.71
N VAL A 54 5.13 -5.24 0.49
CA VAL A 54 6.16 -5.05 -0.53
C VAL A 54 7.12 -3.94 -0.08
N CYS A 55 6.61 -2.99 0.69
CA CYS A 55 7.40 -1.88 1.20
C CYS A 55 7.97 -2.15 2.60
N GLY A 56 7.75 -3.34 3.12
CA GLY A 56 8.22 -3.67 4.46
C GLY A 56 7.41 -3.04 5.57
N ALA A 57 6.12 -2.80 5.36
CA ALA A 57 5.28 -2.12 6.34
C ALA A 57 3.94 -2.82 6.48
N GLN A 58 3.11 -2.33 7.38
CA GLN A 58 1.75 -2.82 7.50
C GLN A 58 0.93 -1.83 8.34
N VAL A 59 -0.37 -1.86 8.15
CA VAL A 59 -1.28 -1.12 8.99
C VAL A 59 -1.63 -2.01 10.17
N SER A 60 -1.51 -1.49 11.36
CA SER A 60 -1.91 -2.24 12.54
C SER A 60 -2.80 -1.38 13.42
N VAL A 61 -3.60 -2.07 14.21
CA VAL A 61 -4.45 -1.39 15.12
C VAL A 61 -3.69 -1.11 16.34
N GLY A 62 -3.81 -0.16 16.87
CA GLY A 62 -3.22 -0.14 17.95
C GLY A 62 -2.57 0.79 18.53
N ARG A 63 -2.09 0.64 19.50
CA ARG A 63 -1.50 1.49 20.15
C ARG A 63 -0.16 1.44 20.02
N LEU A 64 0.14 0.55 19.34
CA LEU A 64 1.43 0.40 19.26
C LEU A 64 2.10 1.53 18.90
N ASN A 65 1.49 2.25 18.39
CA ASN A 65 2.17 3.30 17.98
C ASN A 65 2.17 4.27 18.95
N ILE A 66 1.77 4.13 19.72
CA ILE A 66 1.82 5.06 20.52
C ILE A 66 2.66 5.04 21.53
N ASP A 67 2.82 4.81 21.72
CA ASP A 67 3.49 4.79 22.46
C ASP A 67 4.31 4.64 22.68
N GLU A 68 4.32 4.70 22.77
CA GLU A 68 5.00 4.52 22.77
C GLU A 68 5.36 4.79 22.63
#